data_5de0a4aec47763ace05a5cf96e74bef3
#
_entry.id   5de0a4aec47763ace05a5cf96e74bef3
#
_cell.length_a   1.000
_cell.length_b   1.000
_cell.length_c   1.000
_cell.angle_alpha   90.00
_cell.angle_beta   90.00
_cell.angle_gamma   90.00
#
_symmetry.space_group_name_H-M   'P 1'
#
loop_
_entity.id
_entity.type
_entity.pdbx_description
1 polymer ?
#
loop_
_entity_poly.entity_id
_entity_poly.type
_entity_poly.pdbx_seq_one_letter_code
_entity_poly.pdbx_strand_id
1 'polypeptide(L)'
;VLVSGLVPVFVHHFWIIFLSRALFGFGIGLFNSLLVSFIRHFYEGAERAAMIGLQSAFEGIGGMTISFLVGQLLKIDWQTSFWVYLAALPAMLLFAALVPDIPAEPAAVSSQPQQTDPLSTRSNAMDKAVFGYLTLLVVAVMFYMTITVRVTPLMLANGYGDATNGSYILSVIGIGAMTAGFLFGKVFGAVGKYTLP
;
A
#
# COMPACT_ATOMS: atom_id res chain seq x y z
N VAL A 1 11.20 7.30 2.60
CA VAL A 1 11.06 5.84 2.49
C VAL A 1 12.42 5.16 2.32
N LEU A 2 13.21 5.51 1.28
CA LEU A 2 14.50 4.88 0.99
C LEU A 2 15.50 5.00 2.15
N VAL A 3 15.75 6.23 2.62
CA VAL A 3 16.70 6.49 3.72
C VAL A 3 16.28 5.76 4.99
N SER A 4 15.02 5.90 5.39
CA SER A 4 14.49 5.23 6.60
C SER A 4 14.43 3.70 6.45
N GLY A 5 14.31 3.17 5.21
CA GLY A 5 14.36 1.75 4.91
C GLY A 5 15.75 1.14 5.14
N LEU A 6 16.82 1.87 4.80
CA LEU A 6 18.20 1.42 4.87
C LEU A 6 18.86 1.57 6.27
N VAL A 7 18.28 2.35 7.17
CA VAL A 7 18.85 2.57 8.52
C VAL A 7 19.21 1.27 9.25
N PRO A 8 18.40 0.18 9.25
CA PRO A 8 18.73 -1.05 9.96
C PRO A 8 19.94 -1.80 9.41
N VAL A 9 20.39 -1.48 8.19
CA VAL A 9 21.61 -2.06 7.62
C VAL A 9 22.85 -1.60 8.40
N PHE A 10 22.84 -0.33 8.86
CA PHE A 10 24.00 0.32 9.45
C PHE A 10 23.92 0.46 10.97
N VAL A 11 22.71 0.41 11.54
CA VAL A 11 22.47 0.72 12.95
C VAL A 11 21.77 -0.43 13.65
N HIS A 12 22.34 -0.86 14.79
CA HIS A 12 21.81 -1.95 15.61
C HIS A 12 21.05 -1.47 16.85
N HIS A 13 20.92 -0.15 17.02
CA HIS A 13 20.27 0.41 18.20
C HIS A 13 18.74 0.41 18.05
N PHE A 14 18.04 -0.25 18.96
CA PHE A 14 16.59 -0.45 18.90
C PHE A 14 15.80 0.84 18.66
N TRP A 15 16.06 1.90 19.40
CA TRP A 15 15.33 3.16 19.30
C TRP A 15 15.49 3.85 17.95
N ILE A 16 16.65 3.75 17.35
CA ILE A 16 16.91 4.34 16.02
C ILE A 16 16.17 3.53 14.96
N ILE A 17 16.18 2.20 15.06
CA ILE A 17 15.41 1.32 14.17
C ILE A 17 13.92 1.60 14.33
N PHE A 18 13.41 1.72 15.55
CA PHE A 18 12.01 2.03 15.82
C PHE A 18 11.58 3.35 15.19
N LEU A 19 12.36 4.42 15.39
CA LEU A 19 12.07 5.74 14.81
C LEU A 19 12.11 5.70 13.28
N SER A 20 13.10 4.97 12.70
CA SER A 20 13.19 4.80 11.25
C SER A 20 11.96 4.09 10.67
N ARG A 21 11.37 3.13 11.40
CA ARG A 21 10.14 2.44 10.99
C ARG A 21 8.92 3.35 11.06
N ALA A 22 8.83 4.20 12.07
CA ALA A 22 7.76 5.21 12.15
C ALA A 22 7.82 6.20 10.98
N LEU A 23 9.03 6.72 10.65
CA LEU A 23 9.23 7.60 9.49
C LEU A 23 8.95 6.89 8.17
N PHE A 24 9.31 5.61 8.06
CA PHE A 24 9.01 4.79 6.89
C PHE A 24 7.50 4.66 6.67
N GLY A 25 6.76 4.31 7.73
CA GLY A 25 5.30 4.19 7.67
C GLY A 25 4.61 5.51 7.30
N PHE A 26 5.07 6.62 7.87
CA PHE A 26 4.59 7.96 7.52
C PHE A 26 4.82 8.25 6.03
N GLY A 27 6.01 7.96 5.51
CA GLY A 27 6.34 8.14 4.09
C GLY A 27 5.47 7.30 3.15
N ILE A 28 5.17 6.04 3.51
CA ILE A 28 4.25 5.18 2.74
C ILE A 28 2.83 5.74 2.77
N GLY A 29 2.37 6.20 3.92
CA GLY A 29 1.02 6.78 4.06
C GLY A 29 0.83 8.02 3.18
N LEU A 30 1.82 8.91 3.14
CA LEU A 30 1.80 10.07 2.25
C LEU A 30 1.79 9.65 0.78
N PHE A 31 2.64 8.72 0.40
CA PHE A 31 2.71 8.23 -0.99
C PHE A 31 1.39 7.63 -1.46
N ASN A 32 0.78 6.75 -0.65
CA ASN A 32 -0.51 6.14 -0.99
C ASN A 32 -1.63 7.18 -1.10
N SER A 33 -1.66 8.15 -0.21
CA SER A 33 -2.64 9.25 -0.26
C SER A 33 -2.51 10.08 -1.53
N LEU A 34 -1.27 10.43 -1.92
CA LEU A 34 -1.00 11.17 -3.15
C LEU A 34 -1.41 10.36 -4.39
N LEU A 35 -1.08 9.08 -4.43
CA LEU A 35 -1.42 8.21 -5.56
C LEU A 35 -2.93 8.09 -5.78
N VAL A 36 -3.69 7.88 -4.70
CA VAL A 36 -5.15 7.82 -4.77
C VAL A 36 -5.74 9.16 -5.19
N SER A 37 -5.18 10.28 -4.70
CA SER A 37 -5.62 11.63 -5.08
C SER A 37 -5.34 11.90 -6.57
N PHE A 38 -4.18 11.46 -7.06
CA PHE A 38 -3.83 11.56 -8.48
C PHE A 38 -4.81 10.79 -9.37
N ILE A 39 -5.12 9.54 -9.03
CA ILE A 39 -6.10 8.74 -9.76
C ILE A 39 -7.48 9.42 -9.76
N ARG A 40 -7.87 10.01 -8.64
CA ARG A 40 -9.16 10.73 -8.54
C ARG A 40 -9.22 11.96 -9.42
N HIS A 41 -8.10 12.63 -9.64
CA HIS A 41 -8.03 13.85 -10.43
C HIS A 41 -8.17 13.58 -11.93
N PHE A 42 -7.58 12.49 -12.42
CA PHE A 42 -7.52 12.20 -13.86
C PHE A 42 -8.58 11.20 -14.35
N TYR A 43 -9.20 10.42 -13.47
CA TYR A 43 -10.12 9.35 -13.87
C TYR A 43 -11.44 9.43 -13.12
N GLU A 44 -12.54 9.13 -13.83
CA GLU A 44 -13.89 9.12 -13.28
C GLU A 44 -14.59 7.79 -13.53
N GLY A 45 -15.65 7.51 -12.75
CA GLY A 45 -16.53 6.35 -12.94
C GLY A 45 -15.83 5.00 -13.00
N ALA A 46 -16.09 4.24 -14.04
CA ALA A 46 -15.56 2.89 -14.24
C ALA A 46 -14.04 2.88 -14.49
N GLU A 47 -13.51 3.90 -15.17
CA GLU A 47 -12.07 4.02 -15.44
C GLU A 47 -11.28 4.20 -14.13
N ARG A 48 -11.80 5.01 -13.21
CA ARG A 48 -11.21 5.18 -11.88
C ARG A 48 -11.16 3.88 -11.11
N ALA A 49 -12.25 3.09 -11.13
CA ALA A 49 -12.28 1.78 -10.49
C ALA A 49 -11.26 0.81 -11.12
N ALA A 50 -11.11 0.84 -12.45
CA ALA A 50 -10.12 0.04 -13.15
C ALA A 50 -8.68 0.44 -12.78
N MET A 51 -8.39 1.75 -12.65
CA MET A 51 -7.07 2.25 -12.25
C MET A 51 -6.72 1.89 -10.81
N ILE A 52 -7.66 1.96 -9.88
CA ILE A 52 -7.48 1.50 -8.50
C ILE A 52 -7.21 -0.02 -8.47
N GLY A 53 -7.95 -0.80 -9.27
CA GLY A 53 -7.71 -2.23 -9.41
C GLY A 53 -6.32 -2.54 -9.97
N LEU A 54 -5.88 -1.79 -10.99
CA LEU A 54 -4.56 -1.92 -11.58
C LEU A 54 -3.45 -1.56 -10.57
N GLN A 55 -3.62 -0.49 -9.79
CA GLN A 55 -2.72 -0.14 -8.69
C GLN A 55 -2.56 -1.30 -7.70
N SER A 56 -3.67 -1.88 -7.24
CA SER A 56 -3.65 -3.03 -6.32
C SER A 56 -2.98 -4.25 -6.94
N ALA A 57 -3.17 -4.48 -8.24
CA ALA A 57 -2.49 -5.57 -8.95
C ALA A 57 -0.96 -5.36 -8.99
N PHE A 58 -0.48 -4.15 -9.28
CA PHE A 58 0.94 -3.84 -9.24
C PHE A 58 1.53 -3.87 -7.82
N GLU A 59 0.78 -3.46 -6.80
CA GLU A 59 1.17 -3.66 -5.40
C GLU A 59 1.34 -5.15 -5.08
N GLY A 60 0.44 -6.01 -5.56
CA GLY A 60 0.55 -7.47 -5.41
C GLY A 60 1.81 -8.03 -6.09
N ILE A 61 2.08 -7.63 -7.34
CA ILE A 61 3.29 -8.02 -8.07
C ILE A 61 4.55 -7.57 -7.34
N GLY A 62 4.59 -6.30 -6.91
CA GLY A 62 5.70 -5.73 -6.16
C GLY A 62 5.92 -6.45 -4.83
N GLY A 63 4.85 -6.68 -4.07
CA GLY A 63 4.88 -7.40 -2.80
C GLY A 63 5.39 -8.83 -2.96
N MET A 64 4.92 -9.56 -3.97
CA MET A 64 5.38 -10.91 -4.29
C MET A 64 6.87 -10.93 -4.63
N THR A 65 7.30 -10.07 -5.55
CA THR A 65 8.70 -9.99 -6.00
C THR A 65 9.64 -9.64 -4.85
N ILE A 66 9.28 -8.62 -4.08
CA ILE A 66 10.09 -8.15 -2.94
C ILE A 66 10.14 -9.21 -1.84
N SER A 67 9.02 -9.85 -1.49
CA SER A 67 9.00 -10.92 -0.48
C SER A 67 9.84 -12.11 -0.89
N PHE A 68 9.82 -12.49 -2.17
CA PHE A 68 10.67 -13.55 -2.70
C PHE A 68 12.15 -13.18 -2.60
N LEU A 69 12.54 -11.96 -3.02
CA LEU A 69 13.92 -11.48 -2.92
C LEU A 69 14.40 -11.40 -1.46
N VAL A 70 13.58 -10.89 -0.55
CA VAL A 70 13.86 -10.88 0.88
C VAL A 70 14.10 -12.30 1.39
N GLY A 71 13.28 -13.28 0.97
CA GLY A 71 13.47 -14.68 1.33
C GLY A 71 14.82 -15.25 0.90
N GLN A 72 15.34 -14.86 -0.27
CA GLN A 72 16.68 -15.28 -0.71
C GLN A 72 17.79 -14.58 0.10
N LEU A 73 17.65 -13.29 0.37
CA LEU A 73 18.62 -12.50 1.11
C LEU A 73 18.71 -12.92 2.59
N LEU A 74 17.61 -13.36 3.18
CA LEU A 74 17.57 -13.90 4.55
C LEU A 74 18.43 -15.15 4.74
N LYS A 75 18.74 -15.88 3.67
CA LYS A 75 19.68 -17.03 3.73
C LYS A 75 21.12 -16.61 4.02
N ILE A 76 21.46 -15.36 3.73
CA ILE A 76 22.80 -14.80 3.94
C ILE A 76 22.86 -14.20 5.34
N ASP A 77 22.03 -13.19 5.60
CA ASP A 77 21.91 -12.54 6.90
C ASP A 77 20.61 -11.71 6.94
N TRP A 78 20.05 -11.51 8.14
CA TRP A 78 18.84 -10.73 8.33
C TRP A 78 19.01 -9.25 7.90
N GLN A 79 20.19 -8.69 8.08
CA GLN A 79 20.52 -7.31 7.68
C GLN A 79 20.57 -7.16 6.16
N THR A 80 21.07 -8.18 5.47
CA THR A 80 21.17 -8.19 4.01
C THR A 80 19.77 -8.07 3.37
N SER A 81 18.72 -8.53 4.04
CA SER A 81 17.35 -8.40 3.54
C SER A 81 16.90 -6.95 3.37
N PHE A 82 17.46 -5.99 4.10
CA PHE A 82 17.11 -4.58 3.97
C PHE A 82 17.71 -3.90 2.73
N TRP A 83 18.71 -4.53 2.08
CA TRP A 83 19.22 -4.03 0.80
C TRP A 83 18.16 -4.01 -0.31
N VAL A 84 17.08 -4.78 -0.14
CA VAL A 84 15.94 -4.75 -1.06
C VAL A 84 15.34 -3.36 -1.21
N TYR A 85 15.47 -2.49 -0.21
CA TYR A 85 15.02 -1.09 -0.30
C TYR A 85 15.80 -0.26 -1.33
N LEU A 86 16.98 -0.70 -1.77
CA LEU A 86 17.66 -0.07 -2.90
C LEU A 86 16.87 -0.16 -4.20
N ALA A 87 15.97 -1.12 -4.34
CA ALA A 87 15.06 -1.19 -5.47
C ALA A 87 14.15 0.06 -5.59
N ALA A 88 14.01 0.85 -4.53
CA ALA A 88 13.32 2.13 -4.58
C ALA A 88 14.11 3.23 -5.36
N LEU A 89 15.45 3.07 -5.51
CA LEU A 89 16.28 4.04 -6.27
C LEU A 89 15.90 4.09 -7.75
N PRO A 90 15.92 2.96 -8.51
CA PRO A 90 15.50 3.00 -9.91
C PRO A 90 14.05 3.45 -10.06
N ALA A 91 13.15 3.07 -9.14
CA ALA A 91 11.77 3.53 -9.16
C ALA A 91 11.68 5.07 -9.00
N MET A 92 12.46 5.64 -8.08
CA MET A 92 12.52 7.09 -7.87
C MET A 92 13.09 7.82 -9.10
N LEU A 93 14.15 7.27 -9.71
CA LEU A 93 14.76 7.86 -10.92
C LEU A 93 13.80 7.80 -12.11
N LEU A 94 13.12 6.67 -12.31
CA LEU A 94 12.10 6.52 -13.35
C LEU A 94 10.95 7.50 -13.14
N PHE A 95 10.47 7.65 -11.90
CA PHE A 95 9.43 8.60 -11.57
C PHE A 95 9.87 10.03 -11.88
N ALA A 96 11.07 10.45 -11.46
CA ALA A 96 11.61 11.77 -11.71
C ALA A 96 11.85 12.05 -13.22
N ALA A 97 12.15 11.01 -14.01
CA ALA A 97 12.41 11.15 -15.44
C ALA A 97 11.13 11.11 -16.29
N LEU A 98 10.11 10.37 -15.87
CA LEU A 98 8.91 10.10 -16.69
C LEU A 98 7.71 10.95 -16.31
N VAL A 99 7.63 11.42 -15.05
CA VAL A 99 6.52 12.26 -14.60
C VAL A 99 6.85 13.73 -14.92
N PRO A 100 6.14 14.36 -15.87
CA PRO A 100 6.36 15.78 -16.15
C PRO A 100 6.00 16.63 -14.93
N ASP A 101 6.73 17.71 -14.73
CA ASP A 101 6.38 18.71 -13.73
C ASP A 101 4.96 19.22 -14.01
N ILE A 102 4.02 18.83 -13.21
CA ILE A 102 2.69 19.43 -13.21
C ILE A 102 2.89 20.79 -12.54
N PRO A 103 2.67 21.90 -13.27
CA PRO A 103 2.71 23.21 -12.64
C PRO A 103 1.80 23.15 -11.41
N ALA A 104 2.36 23.44 -10.25
CA ALA A 104 1.54 23.60 -9.06
C ALA A 104 0.53 24.68 -9.42
N GLU A 105 -0.69 24.27 -9.73
CA GLU A 105 -1.80 25.21 -9.86
C GLU A 105 -1.78 25.98 -8.55
N PRO A 106 -1.59 27.31 -8.55
CA PRO A 106 -1.60 28.05 -7.30
C PRO A 106 -2.86 27.59 -6.59
N ALA A 107 -2.77 27.37 -5.28
CA ALA A 107 -3.92 27.00 -4.46
C ALA A 107 -4.96 28.14 -4.53
N ALA A 108 -5.35 28.47 -5.74
CA ALA A 108 -6.56 29.21 -6.06
C ALA A 108 -7.65 28.30 -5.50
N VAL A 109 -8.08 28.67 -4.29
CA VAL A 109 -9.37 28.34 -3.73
C VAL A 109 -10.22 27.80 -4.86
N SER A 110 -10.44 26.48 -4.87
CA SER A 110 -11.29 25.80 -5.85
C SER A 110 -12.69 26.33 -5.69
N SER A 111 -12.90 27.54 -6.20
CA SER A 111 -14.21 28.11 -6.47
C SER A 111 -14.71 27.57 -7.82
N GLN A 112 -14.38 26.32 -8.15
CA GLN A 112 -15.32 25.62 -9.02
C GLN A 112 -16.57 25.42 -8.18
N PRO A 113 -17.73 25.87 -8.69
CA PRO A 113 -18.98 25.47 -8.08
C PRO A 113 -18.92 23.94 -8.05
N GLN A 114 -18.67 23.38 -6.86
CA GLN A 114 -19.00 21.99 -6.62
C GLN A 114 -20.38 21.84 -7.22
N GLN A 115 -20.47 21.07 -8.33
CA GLN A 115 -21.76 20.54 -8.70
C GLN A 115 -22.26 19.95 -7.40
N THR A 116 -23.22 20.65 -6.86
CA THR A 116 -23.89 20.31 -5.62
C THR A 116 -24.52 18.96 -5.83
N ASP A 117 -23.71 17.90 -5.58
CA ASP A 117 -24.30 16.63 -5.23
C ASP A 117 -25.27 16.95 -4.09
N PRO A 118 -26.54 16.57 -4.20
CA PRO A 118 -27.54 16.86 -3.16
C PRO A 118 -27.16 16.34 -1.77
N LEU A 119 -26.05 15.62 -1.65
CA LEU A 119 -25.45 15.11 -0.42
C LEU A 119 -24.50 16.10 0.27
N SER A 120 -24.08 17.22 -0.36
CA SER A 120 -23.11 18.15 0.22
C SER A 120 -23.71 19.14 1.24
N THR A 121 -25.02 19.16 1.41
CA THR A 121 -25.72 19.99 2.41
C THR A 121 -25.87 19.27 3.76
N ARG A 122 -25.24 18.09 3.92
CA ARG A 122 -25.34 17.37 5.19
C ARG A 122 -24.18 17.80 6.10
N SER A 123 -24.56 18.67 7.01
CA SER A 123 -23.98 19.01 8.31
C SER A 123 -22.67 18.28 8.71
N ASN A 124 -21.72 19.03 9.28
CA ASN A 124 -20.46 18.63 9.94
C ASN A 124 -20.56 17.53 11.03
N ALA A 125 -21.61 16.77 11.07
CA ALA A 125 -21.70 15.53 11.86
C ALA A 125 -21.16 14.39 10.98
N MET A 126 -19.98 13.90 11.34
CA MET A 126 -19.44 12.64 10.83
C MET A 126 -20.55 11.59 10.96
N ASP A 127 -21.15 11.21 9.83
CA ASP A 127 -22.30 10.31 9.81
C ASP A 127 -21.92 9.02 10.55
N LYS A 128 -22.75 8.52 11.45
CA LYS A 128 -22.49 7.27 12.21
C LYS A 128 -22.11 6.11 11.27
N ALA A 129 -22.65 6.13 10.04
CA ALA A 129 -22.30 5.18 9.01
C ALA A 129 -20.83 5.28 8.57
N VAL A 130 -20.28 6.49 8.41
CA VAL A 130 -18.87 6.70 8.05
C VAL A 130 -17.96 6.20 9.18
N PHE A 131 -18.32 6.48 10.42
CA PHE A 131 -17.57 5.99 11.58
C PHE A 131 -17.59 4.46 11.66
N GLY A 132 -18.75 3.85 11.44
CA GLY A 132 -18.90 2.38 11.39
C GLY A 132 -18.04 1.77 10.29
N TYR A 133 -18.03 2.35 9.10
CA TYR A 133 -17.20 1.90 7.99
C TYR A 133 -15.70 2.01 8.28
N LEU A 134 -15.25 3.14 8.85
CA LEU A 134 -13.87 3.33 9.26
C LEU A 134 -13.45 2.31 10.32
N THR A 135 -14.31 2.05 11.30
CA THR A 135 -14.05 1.05 12.34
C THR A 135 -13.91 -0.35 11.74
N LEU A 136 -14.80 -0.73 10.84
CA LEU A 136 -14.74 -2.01 10.13
C LEU A 136 -13.44 -2.13 9.34
N LEU A 137 -13.04 -1.08 8.63
CA LEU A 137 -11.80 -1.03 7.86
C LEU A 137 -10.57 -1.20 8.77
N VAL A 138 -10.52 -0.49 9.91
CA VAL A 138 -9.42 -0.61 10.89
C VAL A 138 -9.34 -2.04 11.41
N VAL A 139 -10.46 -2.65 11.78
CA VAL A 139 -10.52 -4.04 12.25
C VAL A 139 -10.02 -5.01 11.18
N ALA A 140 -10.47 -4.86 9.93
CA ALA A 140 -10.03 -5.70 8.81
C ALA A 140 -8.51 -5.59 8.59
N VAL A 141 -7.96 -4.36 8.60
CA VAL A 141 -6.51 -4.12 8.48
C VAL A 141 -5.75 -4.74 9.66
N MET A 142 -6.25 -4.63 10.89
CA MET A 142 -5.63 -5.27 12.05
C MET A 142 -5.56 -6.79 11.91
N PHE A 143 -6.62 -7.44 11.46
CA PHE A 143 -6.62 -8.89 11.17
C PHE A 143 -5.60 -9.25 10.10
N TYR A 144 -5.60 -8.51 8.98
CA TYR A 144 -4.65 -8.72 7.90
C TYR A 144 -3.20 -8.58 8.37
N MET A 145 -2.88 -7.52 9.11
CA MET A 145 -1.55 -7.30 9.66
C MET A 145 -1.16 -8.37 10.67
N THR A 146 -2.09 -8.82 11.51
CA THR A 146 -1.81 -9.89 12.47
C THR A 146 -1.42 -11.19 11.77
N ILE A 147 -2.15 -11.58 10.73
CA ILE A 147 -1.82 -12.78 9.93
C ILE A 147 -0.44 -12.61 9.29
N THR A 148 -0.20 -11.49 8.60
CA THR A 148 1.05 -11.23 7.89
C THR A 148 2.28 -11.24 8.81
N VAL A 149 2.18 -10.64 10.00
CA VAL A 149 3.29 -10.57 10.96
C VAL A 149 3.50 -11.92 11.68
N ARG A 150 2.43 -12.70 11.91
CA ARG A 150 2.50 -13.94 12.69
C ARG A 150 2.90 -15.17 11.88
N VAL A 151 2.76 -15.17 10.57
CA VAL A 151 3.05 -16.34 9.72
C VAL A 151 4.48 -16.85 9.93
N THR A 152 5.48 -15.99 9.81
CA THR A 152 6.89 -16.39 9.95
C THR A 152 7.24 -16.90 11.36
N PRO A 153 6.92 -16.18 12.47
CA PRO A 153 7.14 -16.69 13.82
C PRO A 153 6.42 -18.00 14.11
N LEU A 154 5.19 -18.17 13.61
CA LEU A 154 4.42 -19.40 13.78
C LEU A 154 5.09 -20.61 13.12
N MET A 155 5.61 -20.42 11.90
CA MET A 155 6.34 -21.46 11.17
C MET A 155 7.59 -21.88 11.91
N LEU A 156 8.38 -20.92 12.40
CA LEU A 156 9.58 -21.19 13.19
C LEU A 156 9.26 -21.92 14.48
N ALA A 157 8.23 -21.48 15.20
CA ALA A 157 7.84 -22.08 16.50
C ALA A 157 7.34 -23.54 16.36
N ASN A 158 6.70 -23.88 15.24
CA ASN A 158 6.17 -25.22 14.99
C ASN A 158 7.10 -26.11 14.16
N GLY A 159 8.28 -25.61 13.77
CA GLY A 159 9.24 -26.37 12.97
C GLY A 159 8.79 -26.66 11.53
N TYR A 160 7.84 -25.88 11.00
CA TYR A 160 7.33 -26.06 9.62
C TYR A 160 8.24 -25.49 8.54
N GLY A 161 9.34 -24.85 8.93
CA GLY A 161 10.34 -24.31 8.03
C GLY A 161 11.06 -23.08 8.58
N ASP A 162 11.89 -22.49 7.73
CA ASP A 162 12.73 -21.33 8.06
C ASP A 162 12.03 -20.00 7.75
N ALA A 163 12.66 -18.89 8.14
CA ALA A 163 12.20 -17.53 7.83
C ALA A 163 12.05 -17.29 6.31
N THR A 164 12.86 -17.97 5.49
CA THR A 164 12.75 -17.96 4.04
C THR A 164 11.41 -18.55 3.57
N ASN A 165 10.95 -19.65 4.16
CA ASN A 165 9.67 -20.26 3.84
C ASN A 165 8.50 -19.34 4.22
N GLY A 166 8.62 -18.59 5.33
CA GLY A 166 7.67 -17.54 5.69
C GLY A 166 7.54 -16.46 4.62
N SER A 167 8.67 -16.02 4.05
CA SER A 167 8.68 -15.04 2.95
C SER A 167 8.03 -15.58 1.67
N TYR A 168 8.16 -16.87 1.39
CA TYR A 168 7.45 -17.48 0.24
C TYR A 168 5.94 -17.51 0.42
N ILE A 169 5.46 -17.79 1.63
CA ILE A 169 4.01 -17.71 1.92
C ILE A 169 3.50 -16.28 1.72
N LEU A 170 4.25 -15.27 2.17
CA LEU A 170 3.89 -13.88 1.94
C LEU A 170 3.87 -13.53 0.44
N SER A 171 4.76 -14.14 -0.36
CA SER A 171 4.73 -13.98 -1.82
C SER A 171 3.46 -14.55 -2.44
N VAL A 172 2.95 -15.67 -1.93
CA VAL A 172 1.67 -16.26 -2.40
C VAL A 172 0.49 -15.34 -2.07
N ILE A 173 0.50 -14.66 -0.93
CA ILE A 173 -0.50 -13.63 -0.61
C ILE A 173 -0.48 -12.51 -1.65
N GLY A 174 0.69 -12.10 -2.13
CA GLY A 174 0.85 -11.15 -3.22
C GLY A 174 0.18 -11.58 -4.53
N ILE A 175 0.23 -12.88 -4.87
CA ILE A 175 -0.48 -13.44 -6.04
C ILE A 175 -2.00 -13.26 -5.87
N GLY A 176 -2.53 -13.51 -4.67
CA GLY A 176 -3.94 -13.27 -4.35
C GLY A 176 -4.33 -11.80 -4.55
N ALA A 177 -3.54 -10.87 -4.04
CA ALA A 177 -3.76 -9.44 -4.20
C ALA A 177 -3.71 -9.01 -5.69
N MET A 178 -2.75 -9.54 -6.45
CA MET A 178 -2.62 -9.29 -7.89
C MET A 178 -3.87 -9.75 -8.64
N THR A 179 -4.33 -10.98 -8.42
CA THR A 179 -5.50 -11.53 -9.10
C THR A 179 -6.78 -10.76 -8.74
N ALA A 180 -6.97 -10.44 -7.47
CA ALA A 180 -8.08 -9.62 -7.00
C ALA A 180 -8.06 -8.22 -7.64
N GLY A 181 -6.90 -7.58 -7.73
CA GLY A 181 -6.75 -6.28 -8.36
C GLY A 181 -7.14 -6.27 -9.84
N PHE A 182 -6.67 -7.24 -10.63
CA PHE A 182 -7.06 -7.36 -12.05
C PHE A 182 -8.54 -7.68 -12.25
N LEU A 183 -9.12 -8.45 -11.36
CA LEU A 183 -10.55 -8.80 -11.43
C LEU A 183 -11.45 -7.66 -10.95
N PHE A 184 -10.95 -6.79 -10.08
CA PHE A 184 -11.74 -5.73 -9.46
C PHE A 184 -12.45 -4.83 -10.48
N GLY A 185 -11.73 -4.36 -11.50
CA GLY A 185 -12.32 -3.53 -12.55
C GLY A 185 -13.45 -4.21 -13.31
N LYS A 186 -13.32 -5.51 -13.61
CA LYS A 186 -14.35 -6.30 -14.29
C LYS A 186 -15.54 -6.56 -13.39
N VAL A 187 -15.31 -6.91 -12.13
CA VAL A 187 -16.36 -7.16 -11.13
C VAL A 187 -17.12 -5.87 -10.85
N PHE A 188 -16.43 -4.75 -10.69
CA PHE A 188 -17.05 -3.45 -10.49
C PHE A 188 -17.92 -3.04 -11.68
N GLY A 189 -17.47 -3.27 -12.91
CA GLY A 189 -18.25 -3.01 -14.12
C GLY A 189 -19.51 -3.87 -14.24
N ALA A 190 -19.49 -5.11 -13.71
CA ALA A 190 -20.62 -6.04 -13.78
C ALA A 190 -21.62 -5.86 -12.63
N VAL A 191 -21.17 -5.60 -11.43
CA VAL A 191 -21.98 -5.59 -10.19
C VAL A 191 -22.25 -4.17 -9.68
N GLY A 192 -21.45 -3.18 -10.13
CA GLY A 192 -21.61 -1.77 -9.80
C GLY A 192 -21.55 -1.50 -8.30
N LYS A 193 -22.55 -0.77 -7.80
CA LYS A 193 -22.63 -0.34 -6.37
C LYS A 193 -22.69 -1.48 -5.34
N TYR A 194 -22.97 -2.71 -5.74
CA TYR A 194 -23.01 -3.87 -4.85
C TYR A 194 -21.63 -4.56 -4.69
N THR A 195 -20.59 -4.04 -5.33
CA THR A 195 -19.23 -4.57 -5.20
C THR A 195 -18.60 -4.25 -3.85
N LEU A 196 -19.08 -3.19 -3.19
CA LEU A 196 -18.72 -2.82 -1.83
C LEU A 196 -19.94 -3.01 -0.93
N PRO A 197 -19.80 -3.73 0.19
CA PRO A 197 -20.86 -3.85 1.17
C PRO A 197 -21.20 -2.53 1.85
#